data_ee21daee19bbda9ce5146636d733c742
#
_entry.id   ee21daee19bbda9ce5146636d733c742
#
_cell.length_a   1.000
_cell.length_b   1.000
_cell.length_c   1.000
_cell.angle_alpha   90.00
_cell.angle_beta   90.00
_cell.angle_gamma   90.00
#
_symmetry.space_group_name_H-M   'P 1'
#
loop_
_entity.id
_entity.type
_entity.pdbx_description
1 polymer ?
#
loop_
_entity_poly.entity_id
_entity_poly.type
_entity_poly.pdbx_seq_one_letter_code
_entity_poly.pdbx_strand_id
1 'polypeptide(L)'
;MDGHAVHKVNFTIGDSVSWSAGGARSYRRTAEGLPAHYAQLFDRYMVSDIVLFGDCRPIHRPAVDLAKVRGVRTHVFEEGYFRPYWVTLERGGVNAYSSLPKDPRWYRESARSVPKYKNGDQFKSPFWVRATHDVLYNFWAGLNPLFYPGYVSHVPYSPASEYWHYVRRSIKVMRRQKPDAESIRIVVERAKDRPYYLLPLQLSSDAQIRFHSEFKDMEDVLETTLRSFASHAHQNTILVIKNHPLDPGFTDYEALVKSLAREFAIEDRVVYLETGHLPTLLSHTSGVVTVNSTVGGSALVHDCPTIALGRAMYDMPGLTFQGPLDDFWRKIEAPDKSLFRDFRNVVIHTTQVNGGFYCRHGIDMAVRNAIPVMTALDSQLERLAKRG
;
A
#
# COMPACT_ATOMS: atom_id res chain seq x y z
N MET A 1 6.95 -25.95 15.69
CA MET A 1 6.59 -24.83 16.61
C MET A 1 7.80 -24.65 17.51
N ASP A 2 8.46 -23.51 17.40
CA ASP A 2 9.78 -23.32 18.05
C ASP A 2 9.66 -22.93 19.53
N GLY A 3 8.76 -23.60 20.30
CA GLY A 3 8.58 -23.38 21.73
C GLY A 3 7.73 -22.15 22.10
N HIS A 4 7.13 -21.45 21.12
CA HIS A 4 6.27 -20.30 21.37
C HIS A 4 4.81 -20.71 21.57
N ALA A 5 4.16 -20.18 22.61
CA ALA A 5 2.71 -20.28 22.79
C ALA A 5 2.02 -19.25 21.88
N VAL A 6 1.14 -19.72 20.99
CA VAL A 6 0.43 -18.86 20.03
C VAL A 6 -1.04 -18.81 20.40
N HIS A 7 -1.58 -17.59 20.57
CA HIS A 7 -2.98 -17.33 20.84
C HIS A 7 -3.57 -16.47 19.73
N LYS A 8 -4.52 -17.02 18.97
CA LYS A 8 -5.18 -16.28 17.88
C LYS A 8 -6.53 -15.74 18.33
N VAL A 9 -6.84 -14.52 17.88
CA VAL A 9 -8.19 -13.95 18.00
C VAL A 9 -8.84 -13.94 16.63
N ASN A 10 -10.01 -14.56 16.51
CA ASN A 10 -10.83 -14.59 15.31
C ASN A 10 -11.92 -13.53 15.41
N PHE A 11 -12.11 -12.75 14.37
CA PHE A 11 -13.12 -11.67 14.28
C PHE A 11 -14.21 -11.98 13.26
N THR A 12 -13.98 -12.98 12.41
CA THR A 12 -14.88 -13.40 11.35
C THR A 12 -14.95 -14.91 11.27
N ILE A 13 -15.97 -15.42 10.59
CA ILE A 13 -16.04 -16.85 10.30
C ILE A 13 -14.92 -17.28 9.34
N GLY A 14 -14.53 -16.40 8.42
CA GLY A 14 -13.39 -16.65 7.54
C GLY A 14 -12.09 -16.90 8.31
N ASP A 15 -11.84 -16.13 9.37
CA ASP A 15 -10.71 -16.35 10.27
C ASP A 15 -10.77 -17.73 10.94
N SER A 16 -11.98 -18.11 11.39
CA SER A 16 -12.18 -19.38 12.10
C SER A 16 -11.99 -20.57 11.21
N VAL A 17 -12.51 -20.54 9.98
CA VAL A 17 -12.39 -21.63 9.01
C VAL A 17 -10.96 -21.76 8.47
N SER A 18 -10.25 -20.66 8.36
CA SER A 18 -8.86 -20.64 7.87
C SER A 18 -7.82 -21.06 8.91
N TRP A 19 -8.23 -21.26 10.17
CA TRP A 19 -7.32 -21.63 11.25
C TRP A 19 -7.51 -23.09 11.67
N SER A 20 -6.54 -23.93 11.37
CA SER A 20 -6.55 -25.35 11.71
C SER A 20 -5.79 -25.71 12.99
N ALA A 21 -4.95 -24.81 13.52
CA ALA A 21 -4.22 -25.04 14.75
C ALA A 21 -5.09 -24.68 15.98
N GLY A 22 -4.83 -25.29 17.11
CA GLY A 22 -5.51 -24.98 18.38
C GLY A 22 -5.22 -23.55 18.88
N GLY A 23 -5.84 -23.17 20.01
CA GLY A 23 -5.54 -21.89 20.69
C GLY A 23 -6.26 -20.66 20.13
N ALA A 24 -7.14 -20.79 19.14
CA ALA A 24 -7.94 -19.67 18.62
C ALA A 24 -9.13 -19.34 19.52
N ARG A 25 -9.44 -18.07 19.64
CA ARG A 25 -10.59 -17.53 20.39
C ARG A 25 -11.39 -16.60 19.50
N SER A 26 -12.72 -16.73 19.56
CA SER A 26 -13.63 -15.90 18.79
C SER A 26 -14.03 -14.67 19.58
N TYR A 27 -13.78 -13.49 19.05
CA TYR A 27 -14.31 -12.25 19.56
C TYR A 27 -15.60 -11.89 18.80
N ARG A 28 -16.76 -11.91 19.50
CA ARG A 28 -18.08 -11.75 18.89
C ARG A 28 -18.79 -10.45 19.32
N ARG A 29 -18.11 -9.63 20.17
CA ARG A 29 -18.66 -8.36 20.68
C ARG A 29 -18.33 -7.21 19.72
N THR A 30 -18.84 -6.03 20.02
CA THR A 30 -18.56 -4.80 19.28
C THR A 30 -17.12 -4.31 19.47
N ALA A 31 -16.66 -3.42 18.60
CA ALA A 31 -15.30 -2.89 18.64
C ALA A 31 -14.98 -2.13 19.94
N GLU A 32 -15.97 -1.55 20.60
CA GLU A 32 -15.83 -0.81 21.86
C GLU A 32 -15.29 -1.70 23.00
N GLY A 33 -15.59 -2.98 23.00
CA GLY A 33 -15.08 -3.93 23.97
C GLY A 33 -13.67 -4.45 23.72
N LEU A 34 -13.04 -4.10 22.58
CA LEU A 34 -11.71 -4.61 22.20
C LEU A 34 -10.60 -4.19 23.17
N PRO A 35 -10.49 -2.93 23.65
CA PRO A 35 -9.45 -2.55 24.58
C PRO A 35 -9.43 -3.42 25.85
N ALA A 36 -10.59 -3.63 26.47
CA ALA A 36 -10.71 -4.46 27.66
C ALA A 36 -10.40 -5.94 27.36
N HIS A 37 -10.84 -6.44 26.21
CA HIS A 37 -10.57 -7.80 25.78
C HIS A 37 -9.08 -8.06 25.58
N TYR A 38 -8.38 -7.17 24.90
CA TYR A 38 -6.93 -7.27 24.72
C TYR A 38 -6.18 -7.15 26.04
N ALA A 39 -6.60 -6.26 26.96
CA ALA A 39 -6.00 -6.17 28.27
C ALA A 39 -6.09 -7.49 29.02
N GLN A 40 -7.27 -8.13 29.04
CA GLN A 40 -7.46 -9.43 29.64
C GLN A 40 -6.59 -10.54 29.01
N LEU A 41 -6.46 -10.54 27.68
CA LEU A 41 -5.61 -11.52 27.00
C LEU A 41 -4.13 -11.32 27.33
N PHE A 42 -3.67 -10.05 27.35
CA PHE A 42 -2.28 -9.72 27.65
C PHE A 42 -1.91 -10.16 29.07
N ASP A 43 -2.80 -9.89 30.04
CA ASP A 43 -2.59 -10.29 31.44
C ASP A 43 -2.63 -11.81 31.61
N ARG A 44 -3.65 -12.46 31.01
CA ARG A 44 -3.85 -13.91 31.16
C ARG A 44 -2.73 -14.75 30.57
N TYR A 45 -2.16 -14.31 29.43
CA TYR A 45 -1.16 -15.08 28.69
C TYR A 45 0.24 -14.50 28.77
N MET A 46 0.43 -13.43 29.55
CA MET A 46 1.73 -12.76 29.67
C MET A 46 2.32 -12.48 28.28
N VAL A 47 1.52 -11.85 27.40
CA VAL A 47 1.84 -11.64 25.99
C VAL A 47 3.10 -10.81 25.86
N SER A 48 4.12 -11.33 25.20
CA SER A 48 5.39 -10.65 24.91
C SER A 48 5.42 -10.02 23.51
N ASP A 49 4.63 -10.56 22.60
CA ASP A 49 4.64 -10.18 21.19
C ASP A 49 3.23 -10.23 20.61
N ILE A 50 2.88 -9.29 19.75
CA ILE A 50 1.68 -9.34 18.90
C ILE A 50 2.09 -9.35 17.44
N VAL A 51 1.35 -10.10 16.62
CA VAL A 51 1.57 -10.21 15.17
C VAL A 51 0.29 -9.81 14.45
N LEU A 52 0.39 -8.85 13.54
CA LEU A 52 -0.74 -8.23 12.87
C LEU A 52 -0.49 -8.13 11.36
N PHE A 53 -1.58 -8.08 10.57
CA PHE A 53 -1.53 -7.63 9.18
C PHE A 53 -2.17 -6.23 9.09
N GLY A 54 -1.32 -5.20 8.93
CA GLY A 54 -1.72 -3.79 9.03
C GLY A 54 -2.00 -3.35 10.48
N ASP A 55 -1.50 -2.20 10.86
CA ASP A 55 -1.58 -1.65 12.22
C ASP A 55 -2.73 -0.65 12.41
N CYS A 56 -3.35 -0.18 11.30
CA CYS A 56 -4.39 0.85 11.32
C CYS A 56 -5.82 0.32 11.36
N ARG A 57 -6.02 -0.99 11.19
CA ARG A 57 -7.36 -1.57 11.18
C ARG A 57 -8.07 -1.34 12.53
N PRO A 58 -9.38 -1.00 12.54
CA PRO A 58 -10.12 -0.75 13.78
C PRO A 58 -10.03 -1.88 14.81
N ILE A 59 -9.92 -3.13 14.33
CA ILE A 59 -9.75 -4.31 15.20
C ILE A 59 -8.32 -4.45 15.75
N HIS A 60 -7.31 -3.91 15.06
CA HIS A 60 -5.90 -4.02 15.46
C HIS A 60 -5.41 -2.85 16.30
N ARG A 61 -5.91 -1.64 16.02
CA ARG A 61 -5.45 -0.41 16.66
C ARG A 61 -5.45 -0.47 18.19
N PRO A 62 -6.51 -0.97 18.87
CA PRO A 62 -6.51 -1.07 20.33
C PRO A 62 -5.43 -2.01 20.87
N ALA A 63 -5.08 -3.08 20.13
CA ALA A 63 -3.99 -3.97 20.54
C ALA A 63 -2.63 -3.31 20.38
N VAL A 64 -2.41 -2.54 19.30
CA VAL A 64 -1.17 -1.80 19.05
C VAL A 64 -0.95 -0.73 20.13
N ASP A 65 -1.99 0.04 20.45
CA ASP A 65 -1.92 1.08 21.47
C ASP A 65 -1.63 0.50 22.87
N LEU A 66 -2.27 -0.61 23.21
CA LEU A 66 -2.01 -1.32 24.46
C LEU A 66 -0.60 -1.91 24.51
N ALA A 67 -0.14 -2.51 23.41
CA ALA A 67 1.20 -3.09 23.30
C ALA A 67 2.26 -2.02 23.52
N LYS A 68 2.09 -0.83 22.94
CA LYS A 68 2.99 0.31 23.13
C LYS A 68 3.07 0.73 24.60
N VAL A 69 1.95 0.82 25.30
CA VAL A 69 1.91 1.20 26.73
C VAL A 69 2.57 0.14 27.63
N ARG A 70 2.45 -1.14 27.26
CA ARG A 70 2.95 -2.26 28.07
C ARG A 70 4.34 -2.76 27.65
N GLY A 71 4.99 -2.14 26.68
CA GLY A 71 6.28 -2.58 26.17
C GLY A 71 6.23 -3.95 25.45
N VAL A 72 5.06 -4.36 24.97
CA VAL A 72 4.89 -5.59 24.17
C VAL A 72 5.35 -5.33 22.76
N ARG A 73 6.16 -6.23 22.20
CA ARG A 73 6.67 -6.09 20.83
C ARG A 73 5.54 -6.25 19.82
N THR A 74 5.45 -5.33 18.88
CA THR A 74 4.46 -5.38 17.80
C THR A 74 5.16 -5.73 16.49
N HIS A 75 4.75 -6.82 15.83
CA HIS A 75 5.22 -7.25 14.52
C HIS A 75 4.10 -7.04 13.51
N VAL A 76 4.33 -6.14 12.56
CA VAL A 76 3.32 -5.77 11.57
C VAL A 76 3.73 -6.28 10.20
N PHE A 77 2.92 -7.19 9.66
CA PHE A 77 3.00 -7.58 8.27
C PHE A 77 2.20 -6.63 7.38
N GLU A 78 2.71 -6.39 6.16
CA GLU A 78 2.02 -5.66 5.12
C GLU A 78 2.52 -6.14 3.74
N GLU A 79 1.83 -5.74 2.68
CA GLU A 79 2.31 -5.92 1.31
C GLU A 79 3.71 -5.32 1.14
N GLY A 80 4.54 -6.01 0.38
CA GLY A 80 5.93 -5.58 0.18
C GLY A 80 6.06 -4.19 -0.45
N TYR A 81 6.99 -3.39 0.04
CA TYR A 81 7.33 -2.08 -0.54
C TYR A 81 7.98 -2.24 -1.93
N PHE A 82 8.70 -3.35 -2.13
CA PHE A 82 9.34 -3.71 -3.39
C PHE A 82 8.80 -5.07 -3.87
N ARG A 83 7.67 -5.04 -4.59
CA ARG A 83 7.03 -6.24 -5.16
C ARG A 83 7.80 -6.78 -6.38
N PRO A 84 7.61 -8.05 -6.77
CA PRO A 84 6.54 -8.97 -6.32
C PRO A 84 6.97 -9.97 -5.24
N TYR A 85 8.24 -10.14 -4.90
CA TYR A 85 8.75 -11.28 -4.13
C TYR A 85 9.02 -10.96 -2.65
N TRP A 86 8.54 -9.81 -2.17
CA TRP A 86 8.76 -9.31 -0.83
C TRP A 86 7.45 -9.03 -0.12
N VAL A 87 7.43 -9.29 1.17
CA VAL A 87 6.42 -8.83 2.12
C VAL A 87 7.08 -7.95 3.15
N THR A 88 6.37 -6.96 3.65
CA THR A 88 6.85 -6.09 4.72
C THR A 88 6.66 -6.77 6.06
N LEU A 89 7.67 -6.68 6.94
CA LEU A 89 7.61 -7.06 8.33
C LEU A 89 8.41 -6.04 9.14
N GLU A 90 7.71 -5.19 9.87
CA GLU A 90 8.33 -4.16 10.73
C GLU A 90 7.89 -4.29 12.17
N ARG A 91 8.72 -3.79 13.09
CA ARG A 91 8.37 -3.59 14.49
C ARG A 91 7.75 -2.22 14.70
N GLY A 92 6.69 -2.17 15.51
CA GLY A 92 6.04 -0.94 15.92
C GLY A 92 4.99 -0.41 14.95
N GLY A 93 5.24 -0.44 13.64
CA GLY A 93 4.30 0.05 12.64
C GLY A 93 4.85 -0.03 11.22
N VAL A 94 4.00 0.21 10.22
CA VAL A 94 4.33 0.19 8.79
C VAL A 94 3.89 1.48 8.11
N ASN A 95 4.37 1.72 6.89
CA ASN A 95 4.00 2.89 6.08
C ASN A 95 4.32 4.21 6.81
N ALA A 96 3.32 5.05 7.11
CA ALA A 96 3.53 6.30 7.84
C ALA A 96 3.92 6.12 9.31
N TYR A 97 3.72 4.91 9.87
CA TYR A 97 4.15 4.56 11.22
C TYR A 97 5.45 3.74 11.23
N SER A 98 6.05 3.54 10.07
CA SER A 98 7.37 2.90 9.95
C SER A 98 8.43 3.69 10.74
N SER A 99 9.31 2.96 11.41
CA SER A 99 10.47 3.54 12.11
C SER A 99 11.64 3.86 11.19
N LEU A 100 11.47 3.71 9.87
CA LEU A 100 12.50 4.08 8.88
C LEU A 100 12.79 5.58 8.95
N PRO A 101 14.05 5.99 9.13
CA PRO A 101 14.42 7.41 9.16
C PRO A 101 14.11 8.14 7.84
N LYS A 102 13.92 9.45 7.94
CA LYS A 102 13.74 10.33 6.77
C LYS A 102 15.02 11.12 6.43
N ASP A 103 16.16 10.65 6.88
CA ASP A 103 17.47 11.27 6.66
C ASP A 103 18.25 10.54 5.56
N PRO A 104 18.53 11.19 4.44
CA PRO A 104 19.34 10.63 3.35
C PRO A 104 20.75 10.18 3.79
N ARG A 105 21.36 10.87 4.76
CA ARG A 105 22.71 10.55 5.26
C ARG A 105 22.71 9.19 5.95
N TRP A 106 21.70 8.96 6.78
CA TRP A 106 21.54 7.68 7.47
C TRP A 106 21.49 6.49 6.50
N TYR A 107 20.78 6.63 5.37
CA TYR A 107 20.71 5.56 4.34
C TYR A 107 22.07 5.32 3.67
N ARG A 108 22.83 6.38 3.36
CA ARG A 108 24.17 6.25 2.78
C ARG A 108 25.14 5.55 3.71
N GLU A 109 25.07 5.83 5.01
CA GLU A 109 25.90 5.21 6.04
C GLU A 109 25.48 3.77 6.30
N SER A 110 24.18 3.53 6.52
CA SER A 110 23.61 2.22 6.80
C SER A 110 23.81 1.24 5.63
N ALA A 111 23.76 1.72 4.40
CA ALA A 111 23.98 0.89 3.21
C ALA A 111 25.37 0.23 3.16
N ARG A 112 26.37 0.82 3.84
CA ARG A 112 27.71 0.24 3.96
C ARG A 112 27.74 -0.98 4.90
N SER A 113 26.76 -1.07 5.81
CA SER A 113 26.67 -2.12 6.84
C SER A 113 25.73 -3.26 6.47
N VAL A 114 25.03 -3.18 5.34
CA VAL A 114 24.15 -4.24 4.84
C VAL A 114 24.70 -4.84 3.54
N PRO A 115 24.42 -6.12 3.24
CA PRO A 115 24.80 -6.72 1.97
C PRO A 115 24.20 -5.95 0.78
N LYS A 116 24.88 -5.98 -0.37
CA LYS A 116 24.27 -5.43 -1.59
C LYS A 116 23.00 -6.20 -1.94
N TYR A 117 21.99 -5.46 -2.36
CA TYR A 117 20.73 -6.04 -2.79
C TYR A 117 20.94 -7.12 -3.87
N LYS A 118 20.30 -8.24 -3.64
CA LYS A 118 20.07 -9.29 -4.63
C LYS A 118 18.56 -9.44 -4.80
N ASN A 119 18.11 -9.75 -6.00
CA ASN A 119 16.70 -10.12 -6.21
C ASN A 119 16.37 -11.27 -5.27
N GLY A 120 15.22 -11.18 -4.60
CA GLY A 120 14.73 -12.28 -3.78
C GLY A 120 14.46 -13.52 -4.63
N ASP A 121 14.42 -14.67 -3.98
CA ASP A 121 14.02 -15.91 -4.63
C ASP A 121 12.63 -15.75 -5.23
N GLN A 122 12.52 -16.13 -6.50
CA GLN A 122 11.30 -15.93 -7.27
C GLN A 122 10.32 -17.08 -7.04
N PHE A 123 9.03 -16.78 -7.04
CA PHE A 123 7.96 -17.77 -6.99
C PHE A 123 6.80 -17.35 -7.88
N LYS A 124 6.04 -18.32 -8.37
CA LYS A 124 4.84 -18.06 -9.14
C LYS A 124 3.65 -17.89 -8.20
N SER A 125 2.94 -16.78 -8.34
CA SER A 125 1.69 -16.51 -7.62
C SER A 125 0.55 -16.39 -8.64
N PRO A 126 -0.09 -17.51 -9.04
CA PRO A 126 -1.15 -17.50 -10.03
C PRO A 126 -2.35 -16.67 -9.54
N PHE A 127 -2.85 -15.79 -10.38
CA PHE A 127 -4.01 -14.95 -10.06
C PHE A 127 -5.22 -15.75 -9.57
N TRP A 128 -5.48 -16.90 -10.18
CA TRP A 128 -6.62 -17.76 -9.82
C TRP A 128 -6.57 -18.29 -8.38
N VAL A 129 -5.38 -18.57 -7.86
CA VAL A 129 -5.23 -19.00 -6.45
C VAL A 129 -5.68 -17.89 -5.51
N ARG A 130 -5.22 -16.65 -5.76
CA ARG A 130 -5.65 -15.48 -4.98
C ARG A 130 -7.16 -15.25 -5.10
N ALA A 131 -7.68 -15.27 -6.32
CA ALA A 131 -9.11 -15.07 -6.58
C ALA A 131 -9.97 -16.14 -5.87
N THR A 132 -9.56 -17.41 -5.88
CA THR A 132 -10.29 -18.48 -5.20
C THR A 132 -10.30 -18.26 -3.68
N HIS A 133 -9.18 -17.91 -3.07
CA HIS A 133 -9.12 -17.61 -1.64
C HIS A 133 -9.99 -16.41 -1.28
N ASP A 134 -9.98 -15.35 -2.09
CA ASP A 134 -10.80 -14.16 -1.89
C ASP A 134 -12.30 -14.50 -1.95
N VAL A 135 -12.73 -15.25 -2.97
CA VAL A 135 -14.13 -15.69 -3.10
C VAL A 135 -14.54 -16.55 -1.90
N LEU A 136 -13.72 -17.52 -1.50
CA LEU A 136 -14.03 -18.39 -0.34
C LEU A 136 -14.10 -17.58 0.96
N TYR A 137 -13.18 -16.65 1.19
CA TYR A 137 -13.18 -15.80 2.38
C TYR A 137 -14.46 -14.94 2.42
N ASN A 138 -14.83 -14.31 1.31
CA ASN A 138 -16.04 -13.49 1.23
C ASN A 138 -17.33 -14.31 1.32
N PHE A 139 -17.34 -15.53 0.79
CA PHE A 139 -18.46 -16.46 1.00
C PHE A 139 -18.69 -16.71 2.50
N TRP A 140 -17.63 -17.03 3.25
CA TRP A 140 -17.73 -17.22 4.69
C TRP A 140 -18.07 -15.92 5.42
N ALA A 141 -17.56 -14.78 4.96
CA ALA A 141 -17.88 -13.46 5.52
C ALA A 141 -19.37 -13.12 5.44
N GLY A 142 -20.08 -13.64 4.44
CA GLY A 142 -21.56 -13.52 4.33
C GLY A 142 -22.32 -14.14 5.51
N LEU A 143 -21.71 -15.06 6.25
CA LEU A 143 -22.29 -15.67 7.46
C LEU A 143 -21.94 -14.93 8.76
N ASN A 144 -21.12 -13.87 8.69
CA ASN A 144 -20.72 -13.10 9.88
C ASN A 144 -21.91 -12.58 10.71
N PRO A 145 -23.03 -12.08 10.13
CA PRO A 145 -24.16 -11.64 10.94
C PRO A 145 -24.70 -12.69 11.91
N LEU A 146 -24.59 -13.97 11.56
CA LEU A 146 -25.05 -15.10 12.40
C LEU A 146 -24.02 -15.48 13.46
N PHE A 147 -22.73 -15.50 13.11
CA PHE A 147 -21.68 -16.04 13.95
C PHE A 147 -20.84 -14.98 14.66
N TYR A 148 -20.76 -13.78 14.10
CA TYR A 148 -19.98 -12.64 14.61
C TYR A 148 -20.81 -11.35 14.53
N PRO A 149 -21.95 -11.25 15.24
CA PRO A 149 -22.90 -10.13 15.10
C PRO A 149 -22.33 -8.77 15.51
N GLY A 150 -21.29 -8.75 16.34
CA GLY A 150 -20.60 -7.51 16.73
C GLY A 150 -19.51 -7.06 15.75
N TYR A 151 -19.21 -7.85 14.70
CA TYR A 151 -18.23 -7.47 13.72
C TYR A 151 -18.79 -6.48 12.69
N VAL A 152 -18.19 -5.31 12.64
CA VAL A 152 -18.48 -4.31 11.59
C VAL A 152 -17.31 -4.33 10.60
N SER A 153 -17.63 -4.59 9.33
CA SER A 153 -16.65 -4.55 8.27
C SER A 153 -16.05 -3.14 8.14
N HIS A 154 -14.75 -3.05 7.95
CA HIS A 154 -14.09 -1.79 7.62
C HIS A 154 -14.39 -1.35 6.18
N VAL A 155 -14.91 -2.24 5.35
CA VAL A 155 -15.39 -1.95 3.99
C VAL A 155 -16.87 -1.59 4.08
N PRO A 156 -17.29 -0.41 3.62
CA PRO A 156 -18.67 0.10 3.79
C PRO A 156 -19.70 -0.59 2.88
N TYR A 157 -19.30 -1.57 2.10
CA TYR A 157 -20.13 -2.22 1.08
C TYR A 157 -20.40 -3.69 1.43
N SER A 158 -21.59 -4.20 1.03
CA SER A 158 -21.89 -5.62 1.16
C SER A 158 -21.11 -6.42 0.10
N PRO A 159 -20.69 -7.67 0.39
CA PRO A 159 -19.98 -8.52 -0.59
C PRO A 159 -20.75 -8.67 -1.90
N ALA A 160 -22.07 -8.83 -1.86
CA ALA A 160 -22.90 -8.96 -3.06
C ALA A 160 -22.86 -7.70 -3.95
N SER A 161 -22.91 -6.50 -3.33
CA SER A 161 -22.77 -5.23 -4.04
C SER A 161 -21.38 -5.10 -4.66
N GLU A 162 -20.35 -5.48 -3.94
CA GLU A 162 -18.95 -5.42 -4.42
C GLU A 162 -18.75 -6.33 -5.64
N TYR A 163 -19.23 -7.59 -5.60
CA TYR A 163 -19.14 -8.50 -6.76
C TYR A 163 -19.91 -7.99 -7.98
N TRP A 164 -21.10 -7.42 -7.79
CA TRP A 164 -21.86 -6.81 -8.87
C TRP A 164 -21.09 -5.68 -9.55
N HIS A 165 -20.48 -4.81 -8.74
CA HIS A 165 -19.64 -3.72 -9.23
C HIS A 165 -18.38 -4.23 -9.96
N TYR A 166 -17.73 -5.30 -9.46
CA TYR A 166 -16.60 -5.92 -10.16
C TYR A 166 -17.02 -6.51 -11.52
N VAL A 167 -18.17 -7.17 -11.63
CA VAL A 167 -18.67 -7.69 -12.92
C VAL A 167 -18.92 -6.53 -13.89
N ARG A 168 -19.66 -5.51 -13.46
CA ARG A 168 -19.93 -4.33 -14.28
C ARG A 168 -18.64 -3.65 -14.74
N ARG A 169 -17.70 -3.50 -13.84
CA ARG A 169 -16.40 -2.90 -14.16
C ARG A 169 -15.57 -3.76 -15.10
N SER A 170 -15.59 -5.08 -14.95
CA SER A 170 -14.87 -5.97 -15.87
C SER A 170 -15.29 -5.76 -17.32
N ILE A 171 -16.59 -5.52 -17.56
CA ILE A 171 -17.10 -5.16 -18.88
C ILE A 171 -16.54 -3.81 -19.34
N LYS A 172 -16.52 -2.79 -18.46
CA LYS A 172 -15.93 -1.47 -18.76
C LYS A 172 -14.45 -1.62 -19.11
N VAL A 173 -13.69 -2.36 -18.31
CA VAL A 173 -12.25 -2.64 -18.51
C VAL A 173 -12.00 -3.29 -19.88
N MET A 174 -12.77 -4.35 -20.22
CA MET A 174 -12.64 -5.02 -21.53
C MET A 174 -12.89 -4.06 -22.69
N ARG A 175 -13.92 -3.20 -22.57
CA ARG A 175 -14.22 -2.19 -23.61
C ARG A 175 -13.17 -1.11 -23.73
N ARG A 176 -12.50 -0.77 -22.63
CA ARG A 176 -11.50 0.30 -22.56
C ARG A 176 -10.08 -0.16 -22.96
N GLN A 177 -9.79 -1.45 -22.99
CA GLN A 177 -8.44 -1.95 -23.29
C GLN A 177 -7.83 -1.37 -24.58
N LYS A 178 -8.55 -1.42 -25.69
CA LYS A 178 -8.06 -0.92 -26.98
C LYS A 178 -7.97 0.63 -27.02
N PRO A 179 -9.03 1.38 -26.65
CA PRO A 179 -8.95 2.84 -26.59
C PRO A 179 -7.85 3.34 -25.65
N ASP A 180 -7.68 2.75 -24.49
CA ASP A 180 -6.67 3.16 -23.53
C ASP A 180 -5.25 2.84 -24.02
N ALA A 181 -5.05 1.67 -24.66
CA ALA A 181 -3.79 1.33 -25.28
C ALA A 181 -3.39 2.32 -26.38
N GLU A 182 -4.35 2.77 -27.19
CA GLU A 182 -4.13 3.79 -28.21
C GLU A 182 -3.83 5.15 -27.58
N SER A 183 -4.56 5.54 -26.53
CA SER A 183 -4.29 6.78 -25.79
C SER A 183 -2.88 6.78 -25.20
N ILE A 184 -2.45 5.65 -24.61
CA ILE A 184 -1.08 5.49 -24.08
C ILE A 184 -0.05 5.64 -25.20
N ARG A 185 -0.27 4.98 -26.35
CA ARG A 185 0.62 5.08 -27.50
C ARG A 185 0.80 6.54 -27.93
N ILE A 186 -0.31 7.27 -28.11
CA ILE A 186 -0.30 8.68 -28.52
C ILE A 186 0.44 9.55 -27.49
N VAL A 187 0.14 9.39 -26.20
CA VAL A 187 0.78 10.16 -25.12
C VAL A 187 2.29 9.89 -25.07
N VAL A 188 2.70 8.64 -25.17
CA VAL A 188 4.12 8.24 -25.13
C VAL A 188 4.87 8.74 -26.39
N GLU A 189 4.31 8.57 -27.58
CA GLU A 189 4.92 9.06 -28.82
C GLU A 189 5.13 10.57 -28.83
N ARG A 190 4.19 11.31 -28.23
CA ARG A 190 4.24 12.78 -28.14
C ARG A 190 4.96 13.31 -26.91
N ALA A 191 5.44 12.46 -26.01
CA ALA A 191 6.01 12.87 -24.72
C ALA A 191 7.20 13.84 -24.85
N LYS A 192 7.95 13.79 -25.97
CA LYS A 192 9.06 14.71 -26.23
C LYS A 192 8.59 16.13 -26.54
N ASP A 193 7.49 16.26 -27.31
CA ASP A 193 6.96 17.56 -27.75
C ASP A 193 5.89 18.08 -26.79
N ARG A 194 5.13 17.17 -26.17
CA ARG A 194 4.07 17.45 -25.21
C ARG A 194 4.25 16.57 -23.97
N PRO A 195 5.08 16.99 -23.01
CA PRO A 195 5.38 16.21 -21.80
C PRO A 195 4.12 15.91 -20.98
N TYR A 196 4.12 14.80 -20.26
CA TYR A 196 3.00 14.47 -19.38
C TYR A 196 3.43 14.13 -17.95
N TYR A 197 2.52 14.39 -17.01
CA TYR A 197 2.58 13.95 -15.63
C TYR A 197 1.61 12.79 -15.41
N LEU A 198 1.91 11.91 -14.48
CA LEU A 198 1.12 10.74 -14.18
C LEU A 198 0.56 10.81 -12.76
N LEU A 199 -0.77 10.69 -12.63
CA LEU A 199 -1.48 10.48 -11.37
C LEU A 199 -2.09 9.07 -11.35
N PRO A 200 -1.44 8.07 -10.76
CA PRO A 200 -2.04 6.76 -10.52
C PRO A 200 -2.98 6.85 -9.33
N LEU A 201 -4.26 6.50 -9.53
CA LEU A 201 -5.25 6.48 -8.46
C LEU A 201 -5.00 5.31 -7.52
N GLN A 202 -5.33 5.51 -6.25
CA GLN A 202 -5.37 4.48 -5.21
C GLN A 202 -6.81 4.02 -5.00
N LEU A 203 -6.99 2.93 -4.27
CA LEU A 203 -8.35 2.50 -3.90
C LEU A 203 -8.97 3.51 -2.94
N SER A 204 -10.23 3.90 -3.15
CA SER A 204 -10.93 4.83 -2.25
C SER A 204 -11.05 4.30 -0.82
N SER A 205 -11.11 2.98 -0.68
CA SER A 205 -11.14 2.29 0.62
C SER A 205 -9.75 2.08 1.21
N ASP A 206 -8.69 2.56 0.55
CA ASP A 206 -7.33 2.35 1.03
C ASP A 206 -7.11 3.10 2.35
N ALA A 207 -6.77 2.35 3.38
CA ALA A 207 -6.36 2.88 4.67
C ALA A 207 -5.21 3.91 4.56
N GLN A 208 -4.40 3.79 3.50
CA GLN A 208 -3.29 4.70 3.23
C GLN A 208 -3.76 6.15 2.97
N ILE A 209 -4.90 6.37 2.32
CA ILE A 209 -5.45 7.71 2.12
C ILE A 209 -5.99 8.23 3.45
N ARG A 210 -6.87 7.44 4.10
CA ARG A 210 -7.63 7.87 5.27
C ARG A 210 -6.80 8.09 6.55
N PHE A 211 -5.73 7.31 6.74
CA PHE A 211 -4.93 7.35 7.98
C PHE A 211 -3.52 7.94 7.78
N HIS A 212 -3.06 8.04 6.53
CA HIS A 212 -1.70 8.44 6.24
C HIS A 212 -1.61 9.65 5.28
N SER A 213 -2.71 10.38 5.09
CA SER A 213 -2.75 11.65 4.37
C SER A 213 -3.76 12.62 4.99
N GLU A 214 -3.77 13.86 4.50
CA GLU A 214 -4.76 14.88 4.88
C GLU A 214 -6.03 14.82 4.03
N PHE A 215 -6.05 13.98 3.00
CA PHE A 215 -7.19 13.81 2.10
C PHE A 215 -8.25 12.90 2.71
N LYS A 216 -9.51 13.21 2.45
CA LYS A 216 -10.66 12.42 2.86
C LYS A 216 -10.80 11.14 2.04
N ASP A 217 -10.62 11.28 0.73
CA ASP A 217 -10.81 10.24 -0.27
C ASP A 217 -10.03 10.56 -1.57
N MET A 218 -10.20 9.72 -2.58
CA MET A 218 -9.54 9.90 -3.87
C MET A 218 -10.15 11.02 -4.71
N GLU A 219 -11.39 11.44 -4.42
CA GLU A 219 -12.08 12.54 -5.10
C GLU A 219 -11.44 13.86 -4.72
N ASP A 220 -11.13 14.05 -3.44
CA ASP A 220 -10.42 15.22 -2.91
C ASP A 220 -8.99 15.33 -3.49
N VAL A 221 -8.29 14.18 -3.65
CA VAL A 221 -6.99 14.14 -4.34
C VAL A 221 -7.10 14.57 -5.81
N LEU A 222 -8.13 14.10 -6.51
CA LEU A 222 -8.37 14.45 -7.91
C LEU A 222 -8.64 15.95 -8.06
N GLU A 223 -9.54 16.51 -7.25
CA GLU A 223 -9.87 17.93 -7.30
C GLU A 223 -8.62 18.78 -7.03
N THR A 224 -7.89 18.49 -5.95
CA THR A 224 -6.67 19.21 -5.59
C THR A 224 -5.61 19.13 -6.68
N THR A 225 -5.39 17.95 -7.26
CA THR A 225 -4.37 17.76 -8.30
C THR A 225 -4.75 18.45 -9.61
N LEU A 226 -6.00 18.34 -10.06
CA LEU A 226 -6.48 18.97 -11.29
C LEU A 226 -6.48 20.49 -11.17
N ARG A 227 -6.90 21.05 -10.03
CA ARG A 227 -6.87 22.49 -9.75
C ARG A 227 -5.45 23.03 -9.79
N SER A 228 -4.52 22.38 -9.11
CA SER A 228 -3.10 22.76 -9.11
C SER A 228 -2.49 22.66 -10.51
N PHE A 229 -2.76 21.56 -11.23
CA PHE A 229 -2.29 21.38 -12.61
C PHE A 229 -2.81 22.45 -13.56
N ALA A 230 -4.09 22.78 -13.49
CA ALA A 230 -4.70 23.83 -14.32
C ALA A 230 -4.03 25.20 -14.14
N SER A 231 -3.74 25.54 -12.87
CA SER A 231 -3.23 26.86 -12.50
C SER A 231 -1.71 27.00 -12.69
N HIS A 232 -0.94 25.94 -12.52
CA HIS A 232 0.52 26.05 -12.37
C HIS A 232 1.33 25.27 -13.41
N ALA A 233 0.76 24.22 -14.03
CA ALA A 233 1.49 23.45 -15.04
C ALA A 233 1.60 24.23 -16.37
N HIS A 234 2.69 23.97 -17.10
CA HIS A 234 2.88 24.57 -18.41
C HIS A 234 1.74 24.17 -19.38
N GLN A 235 1.26 25.12 -20.21
CA GLN A 235 0.11 24.90 -21.08
C GLN A 235 0.30 23.73 -22.07
N ASN A 236 1.52 23.45 -22.48
CA ASN A 236 1.85 22.35 -23.39
C ASN A 236 2.05 21.01 -22.67
N THR A 237 1.54 20.82 -21.46
CA THR A 237 1.66 19.56 -20.71
C THR A 237 0.33 18.84 -20.57
N ILE A 238 0.38 17.51 -20.40
CA ILE A 238 -0.79 16.64 -20.18
C ILE A 238 -0.73 16.06 -18.76
N LEU A 239 -1.88 15.90 -18.13
CA LEU A 239 -2.05 15.08 -16.93
C LEU A 239 -2.72 13.75 -17.32
N VAL A 240 -2.00 12.66 -17.16
CA VAL A 240 -2.53 11.30 -17.34
C VAL A 240 -2.97 10.77 -16.00
N ILE A 241 -4.25 10.45 -15.88
CA ILE A 241 -4.86 9.88 -14.67
C ILE A 241 -5.18 8.42 -14.95
N LYS A 242 -4.56 7.53 -14.20
CA LYS A 242 -4.74 6.07 -14.39
C LYS A 242 -5.48 5.46 -13.22
N ASN A 243 -6.62 4.83 -13.49
CA ASN A 243 -7.38 4.14 -12.46
C ASN A 243 -6.63 2.93 -11.88
N HIS A 244 -6.95 2.60 -10.61
CA HIS A 244 -6.39 1.44 -9.95
C HIS A 244 -6.94 0.14 -10.56
N PRO A 245 -6.12 -0.88 -10.86
CA PRO A 245 -6.59 -2.11 -11.50
C PRO A 245 -7.62 -2.89 -10.67
N LEU A 246 -7.57 -2.79 -9.36
CA LEU A 246 -8.49 -3.45 -8.41
C LEU A 246 -9.59 -2.52 -7.87
N ASP A 247 -9.78 -1.32 -8.45
CA ASP A 247 -10.89 -0.47 -8.05
C ASP A 247 -12.23 -1.17 -8.36
N PRO A 248 -13.18 -1.29 -7.42
CA PRO A 248 -14.46 -1.95 -7.68
C PRO A 248 -15.43 -1.11 -8.54
N GLY A 249 -15.15 0.19 -8.74
CA GLY A 249 -15.96 1.07 -9.58
C GLY A 249 -17.22 1.60 -8.89
N PHE A 250 -17.15 1.83 -7.60
CA PHE A 250 -18.22 2.51 -6.87
C PHE A 250 -18.32 3.98 -7.24
N THR A 251 -17.19 4.64 -7.40
CA THR A 251 -17.10 6.01 -7.93
C THR A 251 -16.81 5.95 -9.43
N ASP A 252 -17.56 6.72 -10.23
CA ASP A 252 -17.23 6.92 -11.64
C ASP A 252 -16.17 8.01 -11.80
N TYR A 253 -14.90 7.62 -11.59
CA TYR A 253 -13.76 8.55 -11.71
C TYR A 253 -13.64 9.15 -13.11
N GLU A 254 -14.06 8.46 -14.18
CA GLU A 254 -14.05 9.01 -15.53
C GLU A 254 -14.99 10.21 -15.66
N ALA A 255 -16.22 10.08 -15.13
CA ALA A 255 -17.18 11.16 -15.12
C ALA A 255 -16.70 12.35 -14.26
N LEU A 256 -16.14 12.05 -13.06
CA LEU A 256 -15.60 13.05 -12.16
C LEU A 256 -14.44 13.83 -12.80
N VAL A 257 -13.46 13.12 -13.38
CA VAL A 257 -12.32 13.75 -14.07
C VAL A 257 -12.78 14.63 -15.21
N LYS A 258 -13.76 14.19 -16.02
CA LYS A 258 -14.33 15.00 -17.11
C LYS A 258 -15.04 16.25 -16.58
N SER A 259 -15.75 16.14 -15.46
CA SER A 259 -16.43 17.28 -14.83
C SER A 259 -15.42 18.32 -14.34
N LEU A 260 -14.42 17.88 -13.57
CA LEU A 260 -13.36 18.76 -13.05
C LEU A 260 -12.50 19.37 -14.18
N ALA A 261 -12.21 18.59 -15.23
CA ALA A 261 -11.46 19.12 -16.39
C ALA A 261 -12.21 20.25 -17.10
N ARG A 262 -13.55 20.17 -17.23
CA ARG A 262 -14.38 21.26 -17.75
C ARG A 262 -14.40 22.45 -16.81
N GLU A 263 -14.59 22.21 -15.52
CA GLU A 263 -14.61 23.28 -14.50
C GLU A 263 -13.32 24.10 -14.54
N PHE A 264 -12.18 23.45 -14.72
CA PHE A 264 -10.87 24.09 -14.78
C PHE A 264 -10.41 24.46 -16.21
N ALA A 265 -11.24 24.24 -17.24
CA ALA A 265 -10.95 24.51 -18.66
C ALA A 265 -9.65 23.84 -19.16
N ILE A 266 -9.48 22.56 -18.86
CA ILE A 266 -8.29 21.75 -19.22
C ILE A 266 -8.65 20.40 -19.90
N GLU A 267 -9.81 20.28 -20.54
CA GLU A 267 -10.27 19.02 -21.16
C GLU A 267 -9.28 18.45 -22.18
N ASP A 268 -8.62 19.31 -22.94
CA ASP A 268 -7.62 18.96 -23.94
C ASP A 268 -6.25 18.58 -23.36
N ARG A 269 -6.10 18.74 -22.04
CA ARG A 269 -4.86 18.50 -21.29
C ARG A 269 -4.97 17.34 -20.29
N VAL A 270 -6.10 16.66 -20.23
CA VAL A 270 -6.33 15.55 -19.29
C VAL A 270 -6.67 14.27 -20.05
N VAL A 271 -5.98 13.20 -19.73
CA VAL A 271 -6.25 11.86 -20.28
C VAL A 271 -6.56 10.91 -19.13
N TYR A 272 -7.78 10.37 -19.12
CA TYR A 272 -8.17 9.34 -18.15
C TYR A 272 -8.02 7.95 -18.76
N LEU A 273 -7.39 7.06 -18.02
CA LEU A 273 -7.15 5.66 -18.37
C LEU A 273 -7.80 4.73 -17.34
N GLU A 274 -8.73 3.90 -17.78
CA GLU A 274 -9.31 2.83 -16.97
C GLU A 274 -8.31 1.67 -16.80
N THR A 275 -7.51 1.43 -17.84
CA THR A 275 -6.52 0.35 -17.91
C THR A 275 -5.17 0.89 -18.37
N GLY A 276 -4.16 0.03 -18.44
CA GLY A 276 -2.89 0.36 -19.07
C GLY A 276 -1.67 -0.17 -18.34
N HIS A 277 -0.59 -0.32 -19.08
CA HIS A 277 0.67 -0.84 -18.57
C HIS A 277 1.46 0.25 -17.87
N LEU A 278 1.47 0.22 -16.54
CA LEU A 278 2.09 1.24 -15.69
C LEU A 278 3.59 1.44 -15.97
N PRO A 279 4.43 0.39 -16.13
CA PRO A 279 5.84 0.59 -16.46
C PRO A 279 6.08 1.42 -17.73
N THR A 280 5.27 1.22 -18.78
CA THR A 280 5.36 2.02 -20.00
C THR A 280 5.08 3.51 -19.73
N LEU A 281 4.09 3.82 -18.90
CA LEU A 281 3.81 5.19 -18.51
C LEU A 281 4.93 5.77 -17.66
N LEU A 282 5.47 5.01 -16.71
CA LEU A 282 6.57 5.47 -15.86
C LEU A 282 7.85 5.74 -16.63
N SER A 283 8.13 4.99 -17.70
CA SER A 283 9.36 5.15 -18.47
C SER A 283 9.42 6.43 -19.34
N HIS A 284 8.29 7.13 -19.48
CA HIS A 284 8.18 8.32 -20.37
C HIS A 284 7.56 9.54 -19.71
N THR A 285 7.09 9.42 -18.46
CA THR A 285 6.50 10.55 -17.74
C THR A 285 7.55 11.56 -17.28
N SER A 286 7.18 12.83 -17.28
CA SER A 286 8.00 13.91 -16.71
C SER A 286 7.95 13.94 -15.19
N GLY A 287 6.90 13.40 -14.58
CA GLY A 287 6.78 13.32 -13.13
C GLY A 287 5.55 12.55 -12.69
N VAL A 288 5.58 12.08 -11.46
CA VAL A 288 4.51 11.27 -10.84
C VAL A 288 3.99 12.00 -9.60
N VAL A 289 2.69 12.19 -9.55
CA VAL A 289 1.96 12.66 -8.36
C VAL A 289 1.29 11.45 -7.72
N THR A 290 1.52 11.21 -6.45
CA THR A 290 0.88 10.10 -5.72
C THR A 290 0.59 10.51 -4.29
N VAL A 291 -0.38 9.90 -3.64
CA VAL A 291 -0.58 10.17 -2.20
C VAL A 291 0.56 9.51 -1.42
N ASN A 292 0.57 8.19 -1.33
CA ASN A 292 1.60 7.43 -0.64
C ASN A 292 1.71 5.98 -1.19
N SER A 293 1.28 5.79 -2.45
CA SER A 293 1.25 4.49 -3.11
C SER A 293 2.65 3.90 -3.31
N THR A 294 2.73 2.58 -3.32
CA THR A 294 3.92 1.84 -3.78
C THR A 294 4.30 2.16 -5.24
N VAL A 295 3.38 2.76 -6.02
CA VAL A 295 3.69 3.27 -7.36
C VAL A 295 4.75 4.37 -7.31
N GLY A 296 4.79 5.20 -6.24
CA GLY A 296 5.88 6.17 -6.06
C GLY A 296 7.25 5.49 -5.95
N GLY A 297 7.35 4.39 -5.19
CA GLY A 297 8.56 3.57 -5.17
C GLY A 297 8.91 2.99 -6.55
N SER A 298 7.91 2.57 -7.33
CA SER A 298 8.11 2.13 -8.71
C SER A 298 8.57 3.28 -9.62
N ALA A 299 8.05 4.49 -9.43
CA ALA A 299 8.50 5.68 -10.15
C ALA A 299 9.98 5.97 -9.88
N LEU A 300 10.42 5.87 -8.64
CA LEU A 300 11.82 6.02 -8.26
C LEU A 300 12.74 4.95 -8.89
N VAL A 301 12.24 3.71 -9.10
CA VAL A 301 12.98 2.68 -9.87
C VAL A 301 13.20 3.11 -11.31
N HIS A 302 12.25 3.87 -11.89
CA HIS A 302 12.32 4.40 -13.25
C HIS A 302 12.97 5.80 -13.33
N ASP A 303 13.62 6.24 -12.26
CA ASP A 303 14.24 7.58 -12.16
C ASP A 303 13.24 8.74 -12.37
N CYS A 304 11.94 8.52 -12.14
CA CYS A 304 10.92 9.52 -12.35
C CYS A 304 10.88 10.52 -11.20
N PRO A 305 10.90 11.82 -11.47
CA PRO A 305 10.54 12.84 -10.50
C PRO A 305 9.20 12.51 -9.85
N THR A 306 9.13 12.53 -8.53
CA THR A 306 7.95 12.08 -7.80
C THR A 306 7.64 13.04 -6.67
N ILE A 307 6.36 13.37 -6.50
CA ILE A 307 5.85 14.04 -5.30
C ILE A 307 4.89 13.12 -4.56
N ALA A 308 5.05 13.02 -3.25
CA ALA A 308 4.12 12.33 -2.37
C ALA A 308 3.25 13.37 -1.64
N LEU A 309 1.94 13.30 -1.83
CA LEU A 309 0.97 14.19 -1.18
C LEU A 309 0.56 13.73 0.22
N GLY A 310 1.01 12.54 0.61
CA GLY A 310 0.77 11.94 1.92
C GLY A 310 2.07 11.33 2.47
N ARG A 311 1.97 10.70 3.63
CA ARG A 311 3.14 10.13 4.33
C ARG A 311 3.58 8.81 3.68
N ALA A 312 4.44 8.90 2.69
CA ALA A 312 5.05 7.71 2.08
C ALA A 312 6.39 7.35 2.76
N MET A 313 6.71 6.05 2.79
CA MET A 313 7.97 5.60 3.42
C MET A 313 9.22 6.10 2.67
N TYR A 314 9.11 6.36 1.37
CA TYR A 314 10.16 6.87 0.50
C TYR A 314 10.19 8.41 0.40
N ASP A 315 9.25 9.10 1.04
CA ASP A 315 9.17 10.56 1.00
C ASP A 315 10.26 11.19 1.87
N MET A 316 11.31 11.67 1.19
CA MET A 316 12.45 12.34 1.81
C MET A 316 13.26 13.16 0.80
N PRO A 317 14.07 14.13 1.26
CA PRO A 317 14.96 14.90 0.40
C PRO A 317 15.86 14.03 -0.46
N GLY A 318 15.98 14.38 -1.73
CA GLY A 318 16.77 13.64 -2.73
C GLY A 318 16.09 12.42 -3.34
N LEU A 319 14.96 11.93 -2.80
CA LEU A 319 14.14 10.90 -3.43
C LEU A 319 12.87 11.47 -4.04
N THR A 320 12.18 12.36 -3.31
CA THR A 320 10.94 12.98 -3.74
C THR A 320 11.05 14.50 -3.68
N PHE A 321 10.22 15.17 -4.44
CA PHE A 321 10.10 16.61 -4.38
C PHE A 321 9.53 17.05 -3.02
N GLN A 322 10.17 18.01 -2.37
CA GLN A 322 9.86 18.43 -0.99
C GLN A 322 9.11 19.77 -0.91
N GLY A 323 8.66 20.29 -2.03
CA GLY A 323 7.90 21.54 -2.10
C GLY A 323 6.39 21.29 -2.22
N PRO A 324 5.59 22.36 -2.30
CA PRO A 324 4.16 22.26 -2.56
C PRO A 324 3.89 21.72 -3.97
N LEU A 325 2.72 21.10 -4.17
CA LEU A 325 2.30 20.54 -5.46
C LEU A 325 2.33 21.57 -6.60
N ASP A 326 1.99 22.82 -6.29
CA ASP A 326 1.97 23.93 -7.28
C ASP A 326 3.34 24.19 -7.91
N ASP A 327 4.40 24.01 -7.13
CA ASP A 327 5.78 24.16 -7.61
C ASP A 327 6.27 22.93 -8.39
N PHE A 328 5.75 21.75 -8.11
CA PHE A 328 6.19 20.49 -8.72
C PHE A 328 6.10 20.51 -10.25
N TRP A 329 5.08 21.17 -10.80
CA TRP A 329 4.87 21.24 -12.24
C TRP A 329 5.95 22.00 -13.01
N ARG A 330 6.77 22.80 -12.31
CA ARG A 330 7.79 23.67 -12.88
C ARG A 330 9.20 23.37 -12.37
N LYS A 331 9.32 22.84 -11.16
CA LYS A 331 10.59 22.59 -10.48
C LYS A 331 10.84 21.07 -10.39
N ILE A 332 10.92 20.43 -11.55
CA ILE A 332 11.10 18.98 -11.62
C ILE A 332 12.55 18.66 -11.26
N GLU A 333 12.72 17.85 -10.21
CA GLU A 333 14.03 17.31 -9.80
C GLU A 333 14.02 15.79 -9.92
N ALA A 334 14.98 15.25 -10.66
CA ALA A 334 15.15 13.81 -10.74
C ALA A 334 15.64 13.25 -9.39
N PRO A 335 15.20 12.06 -8.99
CA PRO A 335 15.66 11.44 -7.76
C PRO A 335 17.15 11.12 -7.85
N ASP A 336 17.85 11.23 -6.72
CA ASP A 336 19.25 10.79 -6.60
C ASP A 336 19.31 9.26 -6.69
N LYS A 337 19.76 8.75 -7.82
CA LYS A 337 19.87 7.31 -8.11
C LYS A 337 20.74 6.56 -7.11
N SER A 338 21.80 7.22 -6.62
CA SER A 338 22.71 6.59 -5.66
C SER A 338 22.03 6.46 -4.30
N LEU A 339 21.33 7.51 -3.86
CA LEU A 339 20.53 7.50 -2.64
C LEU A 339 19.39 6.47 -2.74
N PHE A 340 18.68 6.43 -3.88
CA PHE A 340 17.60 5.45 -4.03
C PHE A 340 18.10 4.00 -3.98
N ARG A 341 19.26 3.73 -4.57
CA ARG A 341 19.89 2.40 -4.47
C ARG A 341 20.23 2.05 -3.02
N ASP A 342 20.81 2.99 -2.28
CA ASP A 342 21.16 2.81 -0.87
C ASP A 342 19.90 2.64 -0.01
N PHE A 343 18.90 3.49 -0.22
CA PHE A 343 17.59 3.40 0.42
C PHE A 343 16.93 2.04 0.18
N ARG A 344 16.79 1.62 -1.09
CA ARG A 344 16.20 0.30 -1.42
C ARG A 344 16.96 -0.84 -0.77
N ASN A 345 18.30 -0.77 -0.77
CA ASN A 345 19.14 -1.79 -0.17
C ASN A 345 18.88 -1.92 1.34
N VAL A 346 18.88 -0.80 2.05
CA VAL A 346 18.62 -0.77 3.50
C VAL A 346 17.21 -1.24 3.81
N VAL A 347 16.19 -0.71 3.12
CA VAL A 347 14.78 -1.06 3.35
C VAL A 347 14.56 -2.57 3.15
N ILE A 348 15.12 -3.17 2.10
CA ILE A 348 14.96 -4.61 1.86
C ILE A 348 15.57 -5.43 2.99
N HIS A 349 16.75 -5.06 3.48
CA HIS A 349 17.42 -5.82 4.53
C HIS A 349 16.87 -5.56 5.94
N THR A 350 16.11 -4.48 6.14
CA THR A 350 15.61 -4.11 7.47
C THR A 350 14.12 -4.36 7.68
N THR A 351 13.33 -4.29 6.61
CA THR A 351 11.86 -4.30 6.70
C THR A 351 11.19 -5.29 5.78
N GLN A 352 11.94 -5.92 4.85
CA GLN A 352 11.33 -6.83 3.89
C GLN A 352 11.76 -8.27 4.15
N VAL A 353 10.82 -9.17 3.97
CA VAL A 353 11.02 -10.62 4.05
C VAL A 353 10.70 -11.23 2.70
N ASN A 354 11.61 -12.04 2.16
CA ASN A 354 11.35 -12.72 0.89
C ASN A 354 10.26 -13.78 1.07
N GLY A 355 9.18 -13.64 0.30
CA GLY A 355 7.99 -14.47 0.36
C GLY A 355 6.74 -13.76 -0.13
N GLY A 356 5.58 -14.35 0.10
CA GLY A 356 4.29 -13.80 -0.33
C GLY A 356 3.11 -14.38 0.45
N PHE A 357 1.93 -13.77 0.30
CA PHE A 357 0.73 -14.15 1.06
C PHE A 357 -0.26 -15.04 0.28
N TYR A 358 -0.12 -15.16 -1.04
CA TYR A 358 -1.19 -15.65 -1.90
C TYR A 358 -0.95 -17.03 -2.53
N CYS A 359 0.22 -17.61 -2.35
CA CYS A 359 0.50 -18.97 -2.81
C CYS A 359 1.29 -19.74 -1.76
N ARG A 360 1.09 -21.05 -1.72
CA ARG A 360 1.71 -21.92 -0.70
C ARG A 360 3.22 -21.74 -0.61
N HIS A 361 3.91 -21.78 -1.76
CA HIS A 361 5.36 -21.61 -1.78
C HIS A 361 5.82 -20.25 -1.23
N GLY A 362 5.14 -19.15 -1.64
CA GLY A 362 5.43 -17.81 -1.11
C GLY A 362 5.15 -17.69 0.38
N ILE A 363 4.07 -18.32 0.88
CA ILE A 363 3.74 -18.37 2.32
C ILE A 363 4.81 -19.14 3.10
N ASP A 364 5.22 -20.33 2.63
CA ASP A 364 6.25 -21.12 3.26
C ASP A 364 7.60 -20.39 3.33
N MET A 365 7.92 -19.60 2.29
CA MET A 365 9.10 -18.73 2.28
C MET A 365 8.95 -17.58 3.29
N ALA A 366 7.81 -16.87 3.27
CA ALA A 366 7.55 -15.77 4.19
C ALA A 366 7.65 -16.24 5.65
N VAL A 367 7.05 -17.38 6.00
CA VAL A 367 7.10 -17.94 7.35
C VAL A 367 8.54 -18.27 7.75
N ARG A 368 9.27 -18.99 6.91
CA ARG A 368 10.67 -19.38 7.18
C ARG A 368 11.56 -18.16 7.45
N ASN A 369 11.39 -17.12 6.63
CA ASN A 369 12.23 -15.93 6.69
C ASN A 369 11.76 -14.93 7.78
N ALA A 370 10.47 -14.94 8.17
CA ALA A 370 9.95 -14.07 9.21
C ALA A 370 10.27 -14.53 10.62
N ILE A 371 10.31 -15.84 10.89
CA ILE A 371 10.56 -16.38 12.24
C ILE A 371 11.85 -15.82 12.85
N PRO A 372 13.02 -15.87 12.19
CA PRO A 372 14.25 -15.31 12.75
C PRO A 372 14.16 -13.79 13.00
N VAL A 373 13.40 -13.06 12.18
CA VAL A 373 13.22 -11.60 12.35
C VAL A 373 12.35 -11.29 13.58
N MET A 374 11.27 -12.05 13.77
CA MET A 374 10.36 -11.85 14.91
C MET A 374 11.00 -12.27 16.24
N THR A 375 11.75 -13.38 16.25
CA THR A 375 12.36 -13.94 17.48
C THR A 375 13.66 -13.23 17.87
N ALA A 376 14.29 -12.45 17.00
CA ALA A 376 15.49 -11.69 17.32
C ALA A 376 15.22 -10.69 18.48
N LEU A 377 16.21 -10.45 19.33
CA LEU A 377 16.11 -9.46 20.40
C LEU A 377 15.90 -8.06 19.82
N ASP A 378 16.78 -7.63 18.93
CA ASP A 378 16.67 -6.39 18.16
C ASP A 378 16.40 -6.71 16.68
N SER A 379 15.53 -5.95 16.04
CA SER A 379 15.40 -5.98 14.59
C SER A 379 16.65 -5.44 13.89
N GLN A 380 16.83 -5.74 12.62
CA GLN A 380 17.96 -5.20 11.85
C GLN A 380 17.92 -3.67 11.80
N LEU A 381 16.72 -3.07 11.70
CA LEU A 381 16.54 -1.62 11.73
C LEU A 381 17.00 -1.02 13.07
N GLU A 382 16.57 -1.62 14.19
CA GLU A 382 16.98 -1.18 15.54
C GLU A 382 18.49 -1.27 15.73
N ARG A 383 19.12 -2.35 15.20
CA ARG A 383 20.58 -2.50 15.24
C ARG A 383 21.33 -1.43 14.46
N LEU A 384 20.80 -1.04 13.28
CA LEU A 384 21.38 0.05 12.50
C LEU A 384 21.18 1.40 13.16
N ALA A 385 19.98 1.66 13.74
CA ALA A 385 19.68 2.90 14.45
C ALA A 385 20.56 3.12 15.72
N LYS A 386 21.01 2.04 16.37
CA LYS A 386 21.93 2.12 17.53
C LYS A 386 23.38 2.42 17.14
N ARG A 387 23.74 2.31 15.86
CA ARG A 387 25.11 2.51 15.37
C ARG A 387 25.34 3.92 14.79
N GLY A 388 24.29 4.62 14.42
CA GLY A 388 24.31 6.01 13.93
C GLY A 388 23.91 6.98 15.05
#